data_faf039e7208220059b0e05286242efe3
#
_entry.id   faf039e7208220059b0e05286242efe3
#
_cell.length_a   1.000
_cell.length_b   1.000
_cell.length_c   1.000
_cell.angle_alpha   90.00
_cell.angle_beta   90.00
_cell.angle_gamma   90.00
#
_symmetry.space_group_name_H-M   'P 1'
#
loop_
_entity.id
_entity.type
_entity.pdbx_description
1 polymer ?
#
loop_
_entity_poly.entity_id
_entity_poly.type
_entity_poly.pdbx_seq_one_letter_code
_entity_poly.pdbx_strand_id
1 'polypeptide(L)'
;MTGHWIWKAAIAGFCGSAAHTLLMFLKSRFGLLPAFQPYESLQAALGHLTGGKVHPIVPWALSFLNGSTILGFCFGRVYPWLPGHSGAAKGVTFGIFGWAIMGFVFFPLLGLGLFATGLDLGIGPALFSLAMLLTYSVVLGVVYDALNPGVGK
;
A
#
# COMPACT_ATOMS: atom_id res chain seq x y z
N MET A 1 25.06 -12.70 7.51
CA MET A 1 23.66 -12.68 7.99
C MET A 1 22.72 -11.84 7.10
N THR A 2 23.08 -11.56 5.87
CA THR A 2 22.43 -10.52 5.06
C THR A 2 21.36 -11.00 4.07
N GLY A 3 21.18 -12.30 3.85
CA GLY A 3 20.20 -12.79 2.87
C GLY A 3 18.81 -13.16 3.43
N HIS A 4 18.73 -13.44 4.72
CA HIS A 4 17.49 -13.97 5.31
C HIS A 4 16.35 -12.94 5.49
N TRP A 5 16.66 -11.66 5.59
CA TRP A 5 15.61 -10.64 5.75
C TRP A 5 14.87 -10.34 4.44
N ILE A 6 15.55 -10.51 3.29
CA ILE A 6 14.98 -10.18 1.96
C ILE A 6 13.79 -11.08 1.63
N TRP A 7 13.94 -12.41 1.76
CA TRP A 7 12.83 -13.32 1.49
C TRP A 7 11.70 -13.19 2.53
N LYS A 8 12.03 -12.88 3.79
CA LYS A 8 11.05 -12.61 4.84
C LYS A 8 10.25 -11.34 4.53
N ALA A 9 10.93 -10.29 4.07
CA ALA A 9 10.31 -9.05 3.61
C ALA A 9 9.41 -9.29 2.40
N ALA A 10 9.85 -10.12 1.45
CA ALA A 10 9.04 -10.49 0.28
C ALA A 10 7.79 -11.27 0.66
N ILE A 11 7.89 -12.26 1.56
CA ILE A 11 6.73 -13.02 2.05
C ILE A 11 5.76 -12.11 2.80
N ALA A 12 6.28 -11.29 3.72
CA ALA A 12 5.46 -10.34 4.47
C ALA A 12 4.78 -9.32 3.54
N GLY A 13 5.51 -8.80 2.56
CA GLY A 13 4.98 -7.91 1.51
C GLY A 13 3.92 -8.58 0.65
N PHE A 14 4.10 -9.84 0.29
CA PHE A 14 3.10 -10.64 -0.43
C PHE A 14 1.81 -10.78 0.40
N CYS A 15 1.91 -11.14 1.68
CA CYS A 15 0.74 -11.23 2.55
C CYS A 15 0.02 -9.89 2.73
N GLY A 16 0.77 -8.81 2.92
CA GLY A 16 0.22 -7.45 2.98
C GLY A 16 -0.49 -7.06 1.68
N SER A 17 0.13 -7.34 0.52
CA SER A 17 -0.47 -7.10 -0.80
C SER A 17 -1.74 -7.92 -1.03
N ALA A 18 -1.77 -9.18 -0.59
CA ALA A 18 -2.96 -10.02 -0.68
C ALA A 18 -4.12 -9.45 0.16
N ALA A 19 -3.84 -9.02 1.40
CA ALA A 19 -4.84 -8.38 2.26
C ALA A 19 -5.36 -7.06 1.67
N HIS A 20 -4.46 -6.22 1.15
CA HIS A 20 -4.82 -4.97 0.47
C HIS A 20 -5.66 -5.22 -0.79
N THR A 21 -5.26 -6.18 -1.63
CA THR A 21 -5.99 -6.55 -2.84
C THR A 21 -7.40 -7.07 -2.51
N LEU A 22 -7.52 -7.87 -1.45
CA LEU A 22 -8.83 -8.33 -0.97
C LEU A 22 -9.71 -7.14 -0.54
N LEU A 23 -9.16 -6.19 0.21
CA LEU A 23 -9.90 -4.99 0.62
C LEU A 23 -10.37 -4.18 -0.59
N MET A 24 -9.51 -4.00 -1.59
CA MET A 24 -9.87 -3.31 -2.84
C MET A 24 -10.94 -4.05 -3.63
N PHE A 25 -10.85 -5.39 -3.68
CA PHE A 25 -11.87 -6.20 -4.31
C PHE A 25 -13.23 -6.06 -3.60
N LEU A 26 -13.25 -6.12 -2.27
CA LEU A 26 -14.46 -5.90 -1.47
C LEU A 26 -15.02 -4.49 -1.68
N LYS A 27 -14.17 -3.45 -1.71
CA LYS A 27 -14.58 -2.08 -2.05
C LYS A 27 -15.33 -2.03 -3.37
N SER A 28 -14.76 -2.62 -4.40
CA SER A 28 -15.37 -2.67 -5.74
C SER A 28 -16.68 -3.47 -5.73
N ARG A 29 -16.72 -4.60 -5.03
CA ARG A 29 -17.89 -5.48 -4.96
C ARG A 29 -19.07 -4.82 -4.23
N PHE A 30 -18.81 -4.06 -3.17
CA PHE A 30 -19.84 -3.37 -2.38
C PHE A 30 -20.13 -1.95 -2.88
N GLY A 31 -19.47 -1.48 -3.92
CA GLY A 31 -19.67 -0.15 -4.49
C GLY A 31 -19.31 0.99 -3.51
N LEU A 32 -18.37 0.78 -2.61
CA LEU A 32 -17.94 1.80 -1.65
C LEU A 32 -17.12 2.89 -2.36
N LEU A 33 -17.50 4.16 -2.15
CA LEU A 33 -16.84 5.32 -2.78
C LEU A 33 -16.63 5.11 -4.30
N PRO A 34 -17.72 4.97 -5.09
CA PRO A 34 -17.62 4.60 -6.51
C PRO A 34 -16.83 5.62 -7.35
N ALA A 35 -16.84 6.89 -6.95
CA ALA A 35 -16.04 7.92 -7.63
C ALA A 35 -14.55 7.92 -7.23
N PHE A 36 -14.15 7.21 -6.18
CA PHE A 36 -12.77 7.04 -5.78
C PHE A 36 -12.20 5.72 -6.31
N GLN A 37 -11.60 5.76 -7.50
CA GLN A 37 -11.06 4.59 -8.20
C GLN A 37 -9.57 4.80 -8.51
N PRO A 38 -8.67 4.62 -7.53
CA PRO A 38 -7.24 4.89 -7.70
C PRO A 38 -6.59 4.02 -8.79
N TYR A 39 -7.07 2.80 -9.00
CA TYR A 39 -6.55 1.92 -10.06
C TYR A 39 -6.97 2.36 -11.46
N GLU A 40 -8.18 2.88 -11.62
CA GLU A 40 -8.63 3.46 -12.90
C GLU A 40 -7.86 4.75 -13.19
N SER A 41 -7.61 5.57 -12.16
CA SER A 41 -6.77 6.76 -12.28
C SER A 41 -5.33 6.42 -12.67
N LEU A 42 -4.76 5.37 -12.08
CA LEU A 42 -3.44 4.86 -12.44
C LEU A 42 -3.43 4.30 -13.87
N GLN A 43 -4.47 3.58 -14.26
CA GLN A 43 -4.62 3.07 -15.64
C GLN A 43 -4.64 4.19 -16.66
N ALA A 44 -5.40 5.25 -16.39
CA ALA A 44 -5.46 6.43 -17.25
C ALA A 44 -4.10 7.13 -17.34
N ALA A 45 -3.42 7.34 -16.21
CA ALA A 45 -2.09 7.96 -16.19
C ALA A 45 -1.06 7.14 -16.99
N LEU A 46 -1.06 5.82 -16.85
CA LEU A 46 -0.21 4.92 -17.62
C LEU A 46 -0.55 4.98 -19.12
N GLY A 47 -1.83 5.06 -19.48
CA GLY A 47 -2.27 5.23 -20.86
C GLY A 47 -1.73 6.51 -21.48
N HIS A 48 -1.75 7.63 -20.75
CA HIS A 48 -1.15 8.89 -21.20
C HIS A 48 0.36 8.79 -21.39
N LEU A 49 1.07 8.13 -20.47
CA LEU A 49 2.52 7.96 -20.55
C LEU A 49 2.96 7.04 -21.70
N THR A 50 2.21 5.99 -21.97
CA THR A 50 2.55 5.01 -23.00
C THR A 50 1.97 5.34 -24.38
N GLY A 51 1.08 6.34 -24.46
CA GLY A 51 0.40 6.71 -25.69
C GLY A 51 -0.58 5.66 -26.21
N GLY A 52 -1.03 4.72 -25.35
CA GLY A 52 -1.89 3.62 -25.73
C GLY A 52 -2.89 3.19 -24.66
N LYS A 53 -3.71 2.20 -25.01
CA LYS A 53 -4.66 1.59 -24.04
C LYS A 53 -3.93 0.62 -23.12
N VAL A 54 -4.09 0.81 -21.81
CA VAL A 54 -3.54 -0.08 -20.76
C VAL A 54 -4.65 -1.02 -20.29
N HIS A 55 -4.36 -2.30 -20.22
CA HIS A 55 -5.32 -3.30 -19.75
C HIS A 55 -5.65 -3.08 -18.27
N PRO A 56 -6.92 -3.22 -17.82
CA PRO A 56 -7.33 -2.98 -16.44
C PRO A 56 -6.59 -3.80 -15.38
N ILE A 57 -6.03 -4.96 -15.73
CA ILE A 57 -5.24 -5.80 -14.81
C ILE A 57 -3.89 -5.19 -14.44
N VAL A 58 -3.35 -4.30 -15.29
CA VAL A 58 -2.00 -3.75 -15.11
C VAL A 58 -1.85 -2.95 -13.82
N PRO A 59 -2.74 -2.01 -13.45
CA PRO A 59 -2.66 -1.31 -12.19
C PRO A 59 -2.71 -2.25 -10.97
N TRP A 60 -3.54 -3.29 -11.03
CA TRP A 60 -3.63 -4.31 -9.97
C TRP A 60 -2.32 -5.09 -9.82
N ALA A 61 -1.77 -5.55 -10.93
CA ALA A 61 -0.50 -6.26 -10.94
C ALA A 61 0.65 -5.38 -10.44
N LEU A 62 0.73 -4.13 -10.90
CA LEU A 62 1.75 -3.17 -10.44
C LEU A 62 1.62 -2.87 -8.95
N SER A 63 0.42 -2.66 -8.44
CA SER A 63 0.18 -2.43 -7.02
C SER A 63 0.61 -3.64 -6.19
N PHE A 64 0.25 -4.85 -6.62
CA PHE A 64 0.63 -6.09 -5.95
C PHE A 64 2.13 -6.32 -5.95
N LEU A 65 2.79 -6.15 -7.10
CA LEU A 65 4.24 -6.28 -7.23
C LEU A 65 4.98 -5.22 -6.40
N ASN A 66 4.54 -3.96 -6.46
CA ASN A 66 5.12 -2.89 -5.66
C ASN A 66 5.04 -3.21 -4.15
N GLY A 67 3.88 -3.63 -3.67
CA GLY A 67 3.69 -4.00 -2.28
C GLY A 67 4.52 -5.21 -1.85
N SER A 68 4.58 -6.24 -2.70
CA SER A 68 5.34 -7.47 -2.39
C SER A 68 6.85 -7.27 -2.43
N THR A 69 7.34 -6.35 -3.26
CA THR A 69 8.78 -6.13 -3.46
C THR A 69 9.24 -4.82 -2.84
N ILE A 70 8.97 -3.69 -3.48
CA ILE A 70 9.53 -2.38 -3.09
C ILE A 70 9.13 -2.03 -1.65
N LEU A 71 7.84 -2.02 -1.35
CA LEU A 71 7.36 -1.65 -0.01
C LEU A 71 7.72 -2.70 1.03
N GLY A 72 7.68 -3.99 0.68
CA GLY A 72 8.13 -5.07 1.56
C GLY A 72 9.59 -4.93 1.93
N PHE A 73 10.47 -4.69 0.94
CA PHE A 73 11.90 -4.48 1.17
C PHE A 73 12.19 -3.18 1.92
N CYS A 74 11.51 -2.08 1.58
CA CYS A 74 11.60 -0.84 2.36
C CYS A 74 11.26 -1.07 3.82
N PHE A 75 10.13 -1.76 4.10
CA PHE A 75 9.74 -2.09 5.46
C PHE A 75 10.80 -2.91 6.18
N GLY A 76 11.27 -4.00 5.58
CA GLY A 76 12.32 -4.85 6.17
C GLY A 76 13.60 -4.08 6.46
N ARG A 77 13.96 -3.10 5.62
CA ARG A 77 15.15 -2.27 5.79
C ARG A 77 15.00 -1.25 6.93
N VAL A 78 13.83 -0.65 7.08
CA VAL A 78 13.56 0.37 8.12
C VAL A 78 13.02 -0.23 9.42
N TYR A 79 12.65 -1.51 9.42
CA TYR A 79 12.03 -2.20 10.56
C TYR A 79 12.73 -1.97 11.92
N PRO A 80 14.08 -2.01 12.01
CA PRO A 80 14.77 -1.78 13.29
C PRO A 80 14.57 -0.37 13.85
N TRP A 81 14.32 0.61 12.97
CA TRP A 81 14.19 2.03 13.33
C TRP A 81 12.74 2.48 13.54
N LEU A 82 11.78 1.65 13.14
CA LEU A 82 10.37 1.99 13.32
C LEU A 82 9.99 1.94 14.80
N PRO A 83 9.31 2.98 15.32
CA PRO A 83 8.81 2.98 16.69
C PRO A 83 7.73 1.91 16.89
N GLY A 84 7.73 1.30 18.04
CA GLY A 84 6.80 0.25 18.43
C GLY A 84 7.50 -1.01 18.90
N HIS A 85 6.84 -1.76 19.80
CA HIS A 85 7.37 -2.99 20.39
C HIS A 85 6.86 -4.27 19.72
N SER A 86 5.94 -4.13 18.76
CA SER A 86 5.36 -5.26 18.02
C SER A 86 5.38 -4.98 16.52
N GLY A 87 5.35 -6.05 15.72
CA GLY A 87 5.24 -5.94 14.27
C GLY A 87 4.01 -5.14 13.83
N ALA A 88 2.87 -5.30 14.52
CA ALA A 88 1.67 -4.52 14.26
C ALA A 88 1.88 -3.02 14.49
N ALA A 89 2.49 -2.62 15.62
CA ALA A 89 2.77 -1.20 15.90
C ALA A 89 3.72 -0.58 14.89
N LYS A 90 4.78 -1.29 14.51
CA LYS A 90 5.71 -0.87 13.45
C LYS A 90 5.02 -0.80 12.09
N GLY A 91 4.11 -1.75 11.81
CA GLY A 91 3.26 -1.73 10.63
C GLY A 91 2.37 -0.49 10.57
N VAL A 92 1.69 -0.15 11.68
CA VAL A 92 0.88 1.09 11.77
C VAL A 92 1.72 2.32 11.47
N THR A 93 2.88 2.46 12.10
CA THR A 93 3.78 3.59 11.84
C THR A 93 4.18 3.68 10.37
N PHE A 94 4.60 2.57 9.78
CA PHE A 94 4.97 2.51 8.37
C PHE A 94 3.78 2.86 7.45
N GLY A 95 2.58 2.37 7.79
CA GLY A 95 1.35 2.67 7.05
C GLY A 95 0.98 4.15 7.07
N ILE A 96 1.12 4.82 8.22
CA ILE A 96 0.86 6.26 8.35
C ILE A 96 1.83 7.06 7.48
N PHE A 97 3.13 6.75 7.50
CA PHE A 97 4.11 7.40 6.62
C PHE A 97 3.82 7.13 5.15
N GLY A 98 3.50 5.88 4.79
CA GLY A 98 3.10 5.52 3.43
C GLY A 98 1.85 6.28 2.98
N TRP A 99 0.85 6.42 3.85
CA TRP A 99 -0.36 7.19 3.57
C TRP A 99 -0.06 8.68 3.34
N ALA A 100 0.81 9.27 4.15
CA ALA A 100 1.23 10.66 3.94
C ALA A 100 1.91 10.83 2.57
N ILE A 101 2.85 9.96 2.21
CA ILE A 101 3.51 9.98 0.90
C ILE A 101 2.48 9.80 -0.23
N MET A 102 1.54 8.86 -0.08
CA MET A 102 0.48 8.63 -1.04
C MET A 102 -0.40 9.87 -1.22
N GLY A 103 -0.79 10.52 -0.12
CA GLY A 103 -1.64 11.71 -0.12
C GLY A 103 -0.96 12.95 -0.70
N PHE A 104 0.32 13.15 -0.39
CA PHE A 104 1.06 14.34 -0.82
C PHE A 104 1.73 14.20 -2.18
N VAL A 105 2.04 13.00 -2.62
CA VAL A 105 2.80 12.76 -3.85
C VAL A 105 1.97 11.99 -4.87
N PHE A 106 1.51 10.79 -4.52
CA PHE A 106 0.91 9.88 -5.49
C PHE A 106 -0.44 10.38 -6.02
N PHE A 107 -1.34 10.81 -5.15
CA PHE A 107 -2.64 11.32 -5.58
C PHE A 107 -2.53 12.60 -6.42
N PRO A 108 -1.72 13.61 -6.08
CA PRO A 108 -1.48 14.73 -6.97
C PRO A 108 -0.91 14.34 -8.34
N LEU A 109 0.02 13.38 -8.39
CA LEU A 109 0.55 12.87 -9.66
C LEU A 109 -0.51 12.19 -10.54
N LEU A 110 -1.54 11.60 -9.93
CA LEU A 110 -2.69 11.04 -10.64
C LEU A 110 -3.77 12.08 -11.00
N GLY A 111 -3.55 13.36 -10.67
CA GLY A 111 -4.53 14.42 -10.89
C GLY A 111 -5.71 14.42 -9.92
N LEU A 112 -5.62 13.65 -8.82
CA LEU A 112 -6.68 13.55 -7.81
C LEU A 112 -6.61 14.66 -6.73
N GLY A 113 -5.58 15.49 -6.74
CA GLY A 113 -5.30 16.47 -5.71
C GLY A 113 -4.74 15.87 -4.42
N LEU A 114 -4.42 16.72 -3.45
CA LEU A 114 -3.91 16.28 -2.14
C LEU A 114 -4.96 15.39 -1.45
N PHE A 115 -4.56 14.21 -1.02
CA PHE A 115 -5.45 13.23 -0.37
C PHE A 115 -6.76 12.96 -1.15
N ALA A 116 -6.71 13.09 -2.50
CA ALA A 116 -7.83 12.93 -3.42
C ALA A 116 -8.98 13.95 -3.18
N THR A 117 -8.66 15.15 -2.68
CA THR A 117 -9.64 16.23 -2.48
C THR A 117 -10.23 16.76 -3.79
N GLY A 118 -9.54 16.56 -4.92
CA GLY A 118 -10.04 16.96 -6.25
C GLY A 118 -11.29 16.18 -6.72
N LEU A 119 -11.72 15.16 -5.98
CA LEU A 119 -12.94 14.39 -6.28
C LEU A 119 -14.19 14.97 -5.60
N ASP A 120 -14.07 16.00 -4.78
CA ASP A 120 -15.17 16.63 -4.02
C ASP A 120 -15.98 15.63 -3.15
N LEU A 121 -15.33 14.55 -2.69
CA LEU A 121 -15.91 13.51 -1.83
C LEU A 121 -15.66 13.73 -0.33
N GLY A 122 -15.22 14.93 0.05
CA GLY A 122 -14.84 15.23 1.41
C GLY A 122 -13.65 14.39 1.90
N ILE A 123 -13.68 13.97 3.16
CA ILE A 123 -12.61 13.19 3.81
C ILE A 123 -12.64 11.68 3.47
N GLY A 124 -13.69 11.21 2.80
CA GLY A 124 -13.90 9.78 2.50
C GLY A 124 -12.71 9.09 1.84
N PRO A 125 -12.19 9.63 0.71
CA PRO A 125 -11.02 9.06 0.03
C PRO A 125 -9.77 9.00 0.91
N ALA A 126 -9.52 10.03 1.72
CA ALA A 126 -8.37 10.07 2.62
C ALA A 126 -8.47 8.98 3.70
N LEU A 127 -9.63 8.83 4.33
CA LEU A 127 -9.87 7.80 5.35
C LEU A 127 -9.83 6.40 4.76
N PHE A 128 -10.40 6.20 3.58
CA PHE A 128 -10.38 4.90 2.93
C PHE A 128 -8.94 4.51 2.51
N SER A 129 -8.18 5.45 1.95
CA SER A 129 -6.78 5.20 1.60
C SER A 129 -5.91 4.90 2.83
N LEU A 130 -6.19 5.56 3.97
CA LEU A 130 -5.55 5.22 5.24
C LEU A 130 -5.89 3.79 5.66
N ALA A 131 -7.16 3.39 5.61
CA ALA A 131 -7.58 2.02 5.92
C ALA A 131 -6.91 0.99 5.01
N MET A 132 -6.79 1.28 3.72
CA MET A 132 -6.07 0.42 2.76
C MET A 132 -4.61 0.22 3.14
N LEU A 133 -3.90 1.32 3.42
CA LEU A 133 -2.49 1.25 3.76
C LEU A 133 -2.26 0.62 5.14
N LEU A 134 -3.12 0.87 6.11
CA LEU A 134 -3.04 0.22 7.42
C LEU A 134 -3.31 -1.28 7.30
N THR A 135 -4.28 -1.70 6.50
CA THR A 135 -4.54 -3.13 6.24
C THR A 135 -3.28 -3.80 5.66
N TYR A 136 -2.68 -3.19 4.64
CA TYR A 136 -1.43 -3.69 4.06
C TYR A 136 -0.31 -3.75 5.11
N SER A 137 -0.03 -2.64 5.77
CA SER A 137 1.17 -2.46 6.58
C SER A 137 1.10 -3.18 7.93
N VAL A 138 -0.09 -3.33 8.52
CA VAL A 138 -0.27 -4.13 9.73
C VAL A 138 -0.05 -5.61 9.45
N VAL A 139 -0.63 -6.13 8.35
CA VAL A 139 -0.39 -7.53 7.94
C VAL A 139 1.09 -7.74 7.63
N LEU A 140 1.70 -6.84 6.86
CA LEU A 140 3.13 -6.83 6.58
C LEU A 140 3.97 -6.90 7.87
N GLY A 141 3.67 -6.03 8.83
CA GLY A 141 4.39 -5.93 10.11
C GLY A 141 4.24 -7.18 10.95
N VAL A 142 3.03 -7.70 11.10
CA VAL A 142 2.75 -8.92 11.88
C VAL A 142 3.46 -10.14 11.27
N VAL A 143 3.37 -10.32 9.95
CA VAL A 143 4.01 -11.44 9.26
C VAL A 143 5.54 -11.32 9.34
N TYR A 144 6.08 -10.12 9.11
CA TYR A 144 7.52 -9.91 9.19
C TYR A 144 8.08 -10.18 10.60
N ASP A 145 7.38 -9.73 11.65
CA ASP A 145 7.74 -9.98 13.05
C ASP A 145 7.69 -11.48 13.38
N ALA A 146 6.64 -12.17 12.96
CA ALA A 146 6.50 -13.62 13.12
C ALA A 146 7.64 -14.42 12.46
N LEU A 147 8.14 -13.92 11.32
CA LEU A 147 9.28 -14.53 10.61
C LEU A 147 10.65 -14.14 11.21
N ASN A 148 10.68 -13.16 12.14
CA ASN A 148 11.90 -12.66 12.79
C ASN A 148 11.78 -12.67 14.32
N PRO A 149 11.53 -13.81 14.96
CA PRO A 149 11.43 -13.87 16.43
C PRO A 149 12.75 -13.38 17.05
N GLY A 150 12.70 -12.28 17.79
CA GLY A 150 13.84 -11.70 18.51
C GLY A 150 14.46 -10.43 17.92
N VAL A 151 14.02 -9.91 16.80
CA VAL A 151 14.54 -8.64 16.22
C VAL A 151 13.82 -7.39 16.76
N GLY A 152 12.74 -7.57 17.51
CA GLY A 152 11.94 -6.47 18.06
C GLY A 152 11.91 -6.36 19.59
N LYS A 153 12.74 -7.13 20.27
CA LYS A 153 12.84 -7.10 21.75
C LYS A 153 14.04 -6.30 22.20
#